data_f1fe7feb40d3079360e9b6b2c3ba867f
#
_entry.id   f1fe7feb40d3079360e9b6b2c3ba867f
#
_cell.length_a   1.000
_cell.length_b   1.000
_cell.length_c   1.000
_cell.angle_alpha   90.00
_cell.angle_beta   90.00
_cell.angle_gamma   90.00
#
_symmetry.space_group_name_H-M   'P 1'
#
loop_
_entity.id
_entity.type
_entity.pdbx_description
1 polymer ?
#
loop_
_entity_poly.entity_id
_entity_poly.type
_entity_poly.pdbx_seq_one_letter_code
_entity_poly.pdbx_strand_id
1 'polypeptide(L)'
;SEGVIATSKHFAANNQEWSRHHASSDIDERTLQEIYFPAFRKAVQEANVGAVMNSYNLLNGVHATEHKWLNIDVLRNLWGFKGILMSDWTSVYSAVGAANAGLDLEMPKGRFMNLENLLPAIKVGTVTEETINLKVQHILQTLIAYGMLDKEQEDSNIAEDNPFSRQTALELAREGVVLLKNEGNLLPLKGKTAVMGPNANLIPTGGGSGFVTPFSTVSVAQGLKELKKKNLLLLTDDVIYEDIVHEFYTDANRQMKGFKAEYFKNKTLSGQPEVIRTESSVDYDWGYGAPLDGFPTDGFSVRWTACYMPQTDGQLKLHIGGDDGYRLFVNDKHI
;
A
#
# COMPACT_ATOMS: atom_id res chain seq x y z
N SER A 1 3.16 15.37 -24.39
CA SER A 1 3.31 15.08 -22.95
C SER A 1 2.26 15.84 -22.19
N GLU A 2 1.54 15.15 -21.31
CA GLU A 2 0.47 15.75 -20.49
C GLU A 2 1.04 16.49 -19.25
N GLY A 3 2.35 16.71 -19.21
CA GLY A 3 3.01 17.43 -18.11
C GLY A 3 3.24 16.59 -16.85
N VAL A 4 3.10 15.27 -16.94
CA VAL A 4 3.31 14.33 -15.83
C VAL A 4 4.45 13.38 -16.15
N ILE A 5 5.33 13.14 -15.17
CA ILE A 5 6.43 12.18 -15.31
C ILE A 5 5.90 10.75 -15.11
N ALA A 6 5.81 9.98 -16.19
CA ALA A 6 5.45 8.56 -16.10
C ALA A 6 6.60 7.77 -15.47
N THR A 7 6.26 6.85 -14.55
CA THR A 7 7.22 5.98 -13.85
C THR A 7 6.94 4.53 -14.15
N SER A 8 7.94 3.83 -14.74
CA SER A 8 7.87 2.37 -14.95
C SER A 8 8.31 1.63 -13.70
N LYS A 9 7.52 0.63 -13.24
CA LYS A 9 7.79 -0.07 -11.98
C LYS A 9 7.24 -1.51 -11.97
N HIS A 10 7.72 -2.39 -11.13
CA HIS A 10 8.89 -2.26 -10.24
C HIS A 10 10.09 -2.98 -10.86
N PHE A 11 11.26 -2.31 -10.99
CA PHE A 11 12.44 -2.79 -11.69
C PHE A 11 13.44 -3.42 -10.71
N ALA A 12 13.60 -4.75 -10.66
CA ALA A 12 12.89 -5.77 -11.43
C ALA A 12 12.64 -7.03 -10.58
N ALA A 13 11.72 -7.86 -11.08
CA ALA A 13 11.55 -9.24 -10.59
C ALA A 13 11.03 -9.37 -9.15
N ASN A 14 10.16 -8.47 -8.70
CA ASN A 14 9.39 -8.67 -7.46
C ASN A 14 8.25 -9.68 -7.72
N ASN A 15 8.58 -10.98 -7.61
CA ASN A 15 7.69 -12.07 -7.99
C ASN A 15 6.71 -12.48 -6.90
N GLN A 16 6.91 -12.04 -5.66
CA GLN A 16 6.07 -12.35 -4.51
C GLN A 16 6.06 -11.20 -3.52
N GLU A 17 4.95 -11.08 -2.77
CA GLU A 17 4.81 -10.06 -1.72
C GLU A 17 5.27 -10.56 -0.35
N TRP A 18 5.16 -11.86 -0.08
CA TRP A 18 5.64 -12.44 1.18
C TRP A 18 7.14 -12.26 1.33
N SER A 19 7.54 -11.58 2.40
CA SER A 19 8.97 -11.28 2.69
C SER A 19 9.70 -10.55 1.55
N ARG A 20 9.01 -9.74 0.76
CA ARG A 20 9.54 -9.09 -0.45
C ARG A 20 10.83 -8.27 -0.21
N HIS A 21 11.04 -7.74 0.99
CA HIS A 21 12.26 -7.03 1.37
C HIS A 21 13.49 -7.93 1.57
N HIS A 22 13.29 -9.25 1.68
CA HIS A 22 14.34 -10.21 2.01
C HIS A 22 14.42 -11.39 1.04
N ALA A 23 13.40 -11.55 0.19
CA ALA A 23 13.36 -12.61 -0.80
C ALA A 23 14.27 -12.27 -1.99
N SER A 24 15.09 -13.24 -2.43
CA SER A 24 15.89 -13.14 -3.64
C SER A 24 15.17 -13.83 -4.80
N SER A 25 15.07 -13.12 -5.93
CA SER A 25 14.70 -13.70 -7.22
C SER A 25 15.97 -14.06 -7.96
N ASP A 26 16.34 -15.34 -7.93
CA ASP A 26 17.56 -15.83 -8.56
C ASP A 26 17.27 -16.23 -10.01
N ILE A 27 17.74 -15.41 -10.94
CA ILE A 27 17.34 -15.47 -12.36
C ILE A 27 18.57 -15.29 -13.23
N ASP A 28 18.77 -16.18 -14.18
CA ASP A 28 19.85 -16.06 -15.17
C ASP A 28 19.64 -14.87 -16.12
N GLU A 29 20.71 -14.37 -16.71
CA GLU A 29 20.66 -13.18 -17.55
C GLU A 29 19.78 -13.35 -18.78
N ARG A 30 19.76 -14.53 -19.39
CA ARG A 30 18.92 -14.79 -20.57
C ARG A 30 17.44 -14.65 -20.21
N THR A 31 17.03 -15.24 -19.11
CA THR A 31 15.64 -15.14 -18.61
C THR A 31 15.29 -13.68 -18.28
N LEU A 32 16.21 -12.93 -17.66
CA LEU A 32 16.01 -11.50 -17.43
C LEU A 32 15.79 -10.75 -18.74
N GLN A 33 16.63 -10.98 -19.75
CA GLN A 33 16.56 -10.29 -21.06
C GLN A 33 15.33 -10.67 -21.88
N GLU A 34 14.86 -11.91 -21.81
CA GLU A 34 13.76 -12.42 -22.63
C GLU A 34 12.39 -12.26 -21.98
N ILE A 35 12.29 -12.30 -20.64
CA ILE A 35 11.03 -12.33 -19.90
C ILE A 35 10.79 -11.05 -19.08
N TYR A 36 11.77 -10.65 -18.24
CA TYR A 36 11.56 -9.58 -17.27
C TYR A 36 11.81 -8.18 -17.83
N PHE A 37 12.80 -8.03 -18.68
CA PHE A 37 13.26 -6.73 -19.16
C PHE A 37 12.51 -6.16 -20.37
N PRO A 38 11.87 -6.93 -21.25
CA PRO A 38 11.31 -6.39 -22.50
C PRO A 38 10.35 -5.20 -22.28
N ALA A 39 9.47 -5.28 -21.28
CA ALA A 39 8.54 -4.19 -21.00
C ALA A 39 9.24 -2.92 -20.51
N PHE A 40 10.23 -3.06 -19.61
CA PHE A 40 11.02 -1.93 -19.13
C PHE A 40 11.88 -1.32 -20.23
N ARG A 41 12.54 -2.15 -21.04
CA ARG A 41 13.33 -1.69 -22.18
C ARG A 41 12.48 -0.89 -23.17
N LYS A 42 11.29 -1.36 -23.49
CA LYS A 42 10.35 -0.61 -24.35
C LYS A 42 9.90 0.70 -23.71
N ALA A 43 9.61 0.70 -22.42
CA ALA A 43 9.25 1.92 -21.70
C ALA A 43 10.37 2.97 -21.77
N VAL A 44 11.62 2.54 -21.66
CA VAL A 44 12.81 3.41 -21.74
C VAL A 44 13.07 3.85 -23.19
N GLN A 45 13.20 2.91 -24.12
CA GLN A 45 13.73 3.17 -25.46
C GLN A 45 12.68 3.66 -26.45
N GLU A 46 11.43 3.19 -26.32
CA GLU A 46 10.36 3.52 -27.26
C GLU A 46 9.40 4.57 -26.68
N ALA A 47 9.01 4.42 -25.41
CA ALA A 47 8.09 5.36 -24.75
C ALA A 47 8.78 6.54 -24.06
N ASN A 48 10.11 6.53 -23.96
CA ASN A 48 10.93 7.59 -23.36
C ASN A 48 10.43 7.99 -21.95
N VAL A 49 10.22 6.99 -21.10
CA VAL A 49 9.71 7.18 -19.73
C VAL A 49 10.65 8.06 -18.90
N GLY A 50 10.10 8.99 -18.12
CA GLY A 50 10.89 9.95 -17.36
C GLY A 50 11.45 9.42 -16.04
N ALA A 51 10.86 8.34 -15.50
CA ALA A 51 11.33 7.74 -14.25
C ALA A 51 11.20 6.22 -14.27
N VAL A 52 12.06 5.55 -13.49
CA VAL A 52 12.00 4.12 -13.21
C VAL A 52 12.09 3.94 -11.69
N MET A 53 11.27 3.05 -11.13
CA MET A 53 11.30 2.71 -9.71
C MET A 53 11.83 1.29 -9.54
N ASN A 54 12.88 1.13 -8.71
CA ASN A 54 13.38 -0.18 -8.33
C ASN A 54 12.34 -0.96 -7.51
N SER A 55 12.50 -2.27 -7.49
CA SER A 55 11.68 -3.18 -6.71
C SER A 55 12.24 -3.40 -5.29
N TYR A 56 11.44 -4.03 -4.43
CA TYR A 56 11.79 -4.32 -3.04
C TYR A 56 12.82 -5.43 -2.87
N ASN A 57 12.74 -6.44 -3.74
CA ASN A 57 13.42 -7.72 -3.60
C ASN A 57 14.93 -7.64 -3.90
N LEU A 58 15.62 -8.70 -3.50
CA LEU A 58 16.94 -8.98 -4.02
C LEU A 58 16.83 -9.62 -5.41
N LEU A 59 17.72 -9.26 -6.29
CA LEU A 59 17.96 -9.93 -7.57
C LEU A 59 19.33 -10.60 -7.49
N ASN A 60 19.37 -11.92 -7.59
CA ASN A 60 20.60 -12.71 -7.47
C ASN A 60 21.42 -12.33 -6.21
N GLY A 61 20.72 -12.20 -5.07
CA GLY A 61 21.31 -11.92 -3.77
C GLY A 61 21.65 -10.45 -3.47
N VAL A 62 21.35 -9.51 -4.39
CA VAL A 62 21.63 -8.07 -4.21
C VAL A 62 20.32 -7.27 -4.29
N HIS A 63 20.05 -6.40 -3.34
CA HIS A 63 18.87 -5.53 -3.39
C HIS A 63 18.82 -4.72 -4.67
N ALA A 64 17.65 -4.64 -5.32
CA ALA A 64 17.50 -3.95 -6.60
C ALA A 64 18.03 -2.51 -6.56
N THR A 65 17.83 -1.80 -5.44
CA THR A 65 18.33 -0.43 -5.22
C THR A 65 19.85 -0.33 -5.10
N GLU A 66 20.54 -1.43 -4.79
CA GLU A 66 22.00 -1.52 -4.64
C GLU A 66 22.66 -2.36 -5.75
N HIS A 67 21.90 -2.72 -6.77
CA HIS A 67 22.34 -3.63 -7.82
C HIS A 67 22.99 -2.87 -8.99
N LYS A 68 24.30 -2.69 -8.92
CA LYS A 68 25.08 -1.91 -9.90
C LYS A 68 24.87 -2.37 -11.35
N TRP A 69 24.96 -3.68 -11.61
CA TRP A 69 24.76 -4.22 -12.96
C TRP A 69 23.35 -3.88 -13.49
N LEU A 70 22.31 -4.07 -12.67
CA LEU A 70 20.93 -3.77 -13.06
C LEU A 70 20.73 -2.28 -13.39
N ASN A 71 21.20 -1.41 -12.51
CA ASN A 71 20.91 0.02 -12.56
C ASN A 71 21.85 0.79 -13.49
N ILE A 72 23.14 0.46 -13.49
CA ILE A 72 24.13 1.17 -14.29
C ILE A 72 24.37 0.45 -15.62
N ASP A 73 24.73 -0.84 -15.60
CA ASP A 73 25.15 -1.49 -16.83
C ASP A 73 23.97 -1.76 -17.77
N VAL A 74 22.84 -2.24 -17.23
CA VAL A 74 21.64 -2.51 -18.03
C VAL A 74 20.82 -1.23 -18.25
N LEU A 75 20.33 -0.58 -17.19
CA LEU A 75 19.38 0.53 -17.34
C LEU A 75 20.05 1.75 -17.97
N ARG A 76 21.20 2.20 -17.43
CA ARG A 76 21.86 3.44 -17.89
C ARG A 76 22.67 3.20 -19.18
N ASN A 77 23.56 2.22 -19.16
CA ASN A 77 24.51 2.06 -20.25
C ASN A 77 23.90 1.35 -21.45
N LEU A 78 23.26 0.19 -21.25
CA LEU A 78 22.74 -0.62 -22.36
C LEU A 78 21.45 -0.01 -22.95
N TRP A 79 20.52 0.50 -22.12
CA TRP A 79 19.26 1.05 -22.60
C TRP A 79 19.28 2.57 -22.79
N GLY A 80 20.29 3.26 -22.28
CA GLY A 80 20.47 4.70 -22.43
C GLY A 80 19.50 5.53 -21.58
N PHE A 81 18.98 5.00 -20.47
CA PHE A 81 18.05 5.70 -19.61
C PHE A 81 18.70 6.95 -18.99
N LYS A 82 18.05 8.10 -19.13
CA LYS A 82 18.55 9.41 -18.65
C LYS A 82 17.67 10.01 -17.54
N GLY A 83 16.52 9.40 -17.26
CA GLY A 83 15.56 9.90 -16.28
C GLY A 83 15.92 9.57 -14.83
N ILE A 84 14.99 9.75 -13.93
CA ILE A 84 15.15 9.51 -12.48
C ILE A 84 15.02 8.01 -12.19
N LEU A 85 16.02 7.43 -11.54
CA LEU A 85 15.91 6.12 -10.91
C LEU A 85 15.63 6.31 -9.42
N MET A 86 14.46 5.87 -8.96
CA MET A 86 14.06 5.99 -7.57
C MET A 86 13.88 4.62 -6.90
N SER A 87 13.95 4.58 -5.59
CA SER A 87 13.57 3.41 -4.81
C SER A 87 12.05 3.26 -4.72
N ASP A 88 11.55 2.06 -4.45
CA ASP A 88 10.23 1.93 -3.86
C ASP A 88 10.25 2.42 -2.39
N TRP A 89 9.08 2.52 -1.73
CA TRP A 89 8.97 3.02 -0.37
C TRP A 89 9.77 2.15 0.59
N THR A 90 10.72 2.77 1.30
CA THR A 90 11.58 2.10 2.30
C THR A 90 12.43 0.93 1.79
N SER A 91 12.72 0.87 0.49
CA SER A 91 13.50 -0.23 -0.12
C SER A 91 15.00 0.09 -0.29
N VAL A 92 15.54 1.05 0.43
CA VAL A 92 16.99 1.30 0.53
C VAL A 92 17.50 0.73 1.85
N TYR A 93 18.65 0.06 1.79
CA TYR A 93 19.22 -0.66 2.94
C TYR A 93 20.63 -0.18 3.28
N SER A 94 21.32 0.48 2.35
CA SER A 94 22.65 1.06 2.55
C SER A 94 22.81 2.35 1.75
N ALA A 95 23.23 3.42 2.41
CA ALA A 95 23.48 4.71 1.75
C ALA A 95 24.55 4.62 0.67
N VAL A 96 25.71 4.01 1.01
CA VAL A 96 26.85 3.85 0.11
C VAL A 96 26.55 2.87 -1.04
N GLY A 97 25.88 1.75 -0.71
CA GLY A 97 25.47 0.75 -1.70
C GLY A 97 24.56 1.35 -2.75
N ALA A 98 23.46 1.99 -2.33
CA ALA A 98 22.50 2.62 -3.22
C ALA A 98 23.12 3.78 -4.04
N ALA A 99 23.93 4.63 -3.38
CA ALA A 99 24.61 5.72 -4.08
C ALA A 99 25.51 5.21 -5.20
N ASN A 100 26.36 4.23 -4.93
CA ASN A 100 27.31 3.68 -5.90
C ASN A 100 26.66 2.78 -6.95
N ALA A 101 25.46 2.24 -6.66
CA ALA A 101 24.69 1.45 -7.61
C ALA A 101 23.82 2.29 -8.55
N GLY A 102 23.86 3.63 -8.49
CA GLY A 102 23.20 4.50 -9.44
C GLY A 102 21.77 4.90 -9.09
N LEU A 103 21.28 4.60 -7.87
CA LEU A 103 20.00 5.10 -7.38
C LEU A 103 20.07 6.64 -7.21
N ASP A 104 19.14 7.40 -7.79
CA ASP A 104 19.13 8.86 -7.70
C ASP A 104 18.34 9.37 -6.50
N LEU A 105 17.21 8.74 -6.18
CA LEU A 105 16.25 9.24 -5.19
C LEU A 105 15.73 8.11 -4.29
N GLU A 106 15.85 8.28 -2.99
CA GLU A 106 15.23 7.40 -1.99
C GLU A 106 13.83 7.88 -1.62
N MET A 107 12.86 6.98 -1.64
CA MET A 107 11.46 7.24 -1.35
C MET A 107 11.01 6.55 -0.04
N PRO A 108 10.05 7.10 0.72
CA PRO A 108 9.41 8.41 0.55
C PRO A 108 10.24 9.57 1.12
N LYS A 109 11.33 9.27 1.82
CA LYS A 109 12.27 10.25 2.42
C LYS A 109 13.66 9.65 2.53
N GLY A 110 14.69 10.47 2.55
CA GLY A 110 16.09 10.07 2.66
C GLY A 110 16.43 9.49 4.05
N ARG A 111 16.06 8.23 4.31
CA ARG A 111 16.44 7.52 5.53
C ARG A 111 17.90 7.12 5.52
N PHE A 112 18.39 6.66 4.38
CA PHE A 112 19.77 6.24 4.14
C PHE A 112 20.53 7.25 3.30
N MET A 113 19.97 7.68 2.16
CA MET A 113 20.61 8.63 1.25
C MET A 113 20.37 10.07 1.73
N ASN A 114 21.01 10.45 2.81
CA ASN A 114 20.94 11.76 3.42
C ASN A 114 22.34 12.33 3.70
N LEU A 115 22.40 13.59 4.12
CA LEU A 115 23.65 14.28 4.37
C LEU A 115 24.49 13.62 5.48
N GLU A 116 23.82 13.11 6.53
CA GLU A 116 24.48 12.50 7.68
C GLU A 116 25.26 11.24 7.28
N ASN A 117 24.70 10.41 6.39
CA ASN A 117 25.32 9.17 5.94
C ASN A 117 26.26 9.36 4.76
N LEU A 118 25.94 10.23 3.81
CA LEU A 118 26.71 10.39 2.57
C LEU A 118 27.91 11.33 2.71
N LEU A 119 27.83 12.39 3.55
CA LEU A 119 28.94 13.32 3.68
C LEU A 119 30.21 12.66 4.28
N PRO A 120 30.14 11.82 5.31
CA PRO A 120 31.30 11.05 5.78
C PRO A 120 31.84 10.12 4.68
N ALA A 121 30.98 9.44 3.90
CA ALA A 121 31.37 8.55 2.83
C ALA A 121 32.12 9.29 1.70
N ILE A 122 31.71 10.53 1.38
CA ILE A 122 32.40 11.39 0.44
C ILE A 122 33.78 11.80 1.00
N LYS A 123 33.85 12.22 2.27
CA LYS A 123 35.11 12.63 2.88
C LYS A 123 36.17 11.54 2.91
N VAL A 124 35.77 10.27 3.05
CA VAL A 124 36.71 9.13 3.00
C VAL A 124 36.86 8.51 1.60
N GLY A 125 36.14 9.04 0.60
CA GLY A 125 36.27 8.60 -0.80
C GLY A 125 35.54 7.31 -1.14
N THR A 126 34.66 6.77 -0.30
CA THR A 126 33.84 5.59 -0.61
C THR A 126 32.65 5.90 -1.52
N VAL A 127 32.23 7.17 -1.54
CA VAL A 127 31.32 7.75 -2.54
C VAL A 127 32.03 8.96 -3.12
N THR A 128 31.98 9.19 -4.42
CA THR A 128 32.62 10.35 -5.04
C THR A 128 31.62 11.50 -5.17
N GLU A 129 32.12 12.74 -5.21
CA GLU A 129 31.28 13.92 -5.54
C GLU A 129 30.62 13.76 -6.91
N GLU A 130 31.34 13.18 -7.88
CA GLU A 130 30.79 12.89 -9.21
C GLU A 130 29.58 11.96 -9.15
N THR A 131 29.61 10.95 -8.29
CA THR A 131 28.45 10.07 -8.02
C THR A 131 27.22 10.86 -7.58
N ILE A 132 27.39 11.86 -6.73
CA ILE A 132 26.29 12.72 -6.26
C ILE A 132 25.86 13.70 -7.37
N ASN A 133 26.81 14.28 -8.08
CA ASN A 133 26.52 15.23 -9.17
C ASN A 133 25.70 14.57 -10.28
N LEU A 134 25.99 13.31 -10.64
CA LEU A 134 25.20 12.56 -11.62
C LEU A 134 23.74 12.36 -11.18
N LYS A 135 23.49 12.09 -9.90
CA LYS A 135 22.11 11.97 -9.37
C LYS A 135 21.35 13.28 -9.48
N VAL A 136 21.97 14.35 -9.04
CA VAL A 136 21.40 15.70 -9.16
C VAL A 136 21.15 16.04 -10.63
N GLN A 137 22.09 15.71 -11.52
CA GLN A 137 21.93 15.89 -12.96
C GLN A 137 20.72 15.13 -13.51
N HIS A 138 20.54 13.84 -13.19
CA HIS A 138 19.41 13.04 -13.65
C HIS A 138 18.07 13.64 -13.17
N ILE A 139 18.01 14.09 -11.94
CA ILE A 139 16.81 14.74 -11.39
C ILE A 139 16.53 16.05 -12.11
N LEU A 140 17.50 16.97 -12.15
CA LEU A 140 17.30 18.29 -12.73
C LEU A 140 17.01 18.24 -14.24
N GLN A 141 17.73 17.42 -15.00
CA GLN A 141 17.47 17.30 -16.44
C GLN A 141 16.08 16.72 -16.73
N THR A 142 15.59 15.81 -15.88
CA THR A 142 14.23 15.29 -16.01
C THR A 142 13.20 16.35 -15.72
N LEU A 143 13.33 17.09 -14.61
CA LEU A 143 12.44 18.18 -14.26
C LEU A 143 12.41 19.27 -15.35
N ILE A 144 13.57 19.64 -15.89
CA ILE A 144 13.68 20.59 -17.01
C ILE A 144 13.01 20.07 -18.27
N ALA A 145 13.27 18.82 -18.64
CA ALA A 145 12.70 18.19 -19.84
C ALA A 145 11.17 18.14 -19.82
N TYR A 146 10.57 18.01 -18.63
CA TYR A 146 9.13 18.03 -18.42
C TYR A 146 8.56 19.44 -18.14
N GLY A 147 9.40 20.46 -18.12
CA GLY A 147 9.00 21.86 -17.83
C GLY A 147 8.51 22.06 -16.40
N MET A 148 8.92 21.21 -15.46
CA MET A 148 8.46 21.28 -14.07
C MET A 148 9.01 22.47 -13.30
N LEU A 149 10.13 23.06 -13.77
CA LEU A 149 10.71 24.27 -13.17
C LEU A 149 10.09 25.58 -13.71
N ASP A 150 9.39 25.51 -14.84
CA ASP A 150 8.84 26.66 -15.55
C ASP A 150 7.32 26.81 -15.38
N LYS A 151 6.69 25.86 -14.66
CA LYS A 151 5.23 25.83 -14.45
C LYS A 151 4.92 25.69 -12.98
N GLU A 152 3.84 26.31 -12.56
CA GLU A 152 3.23 25.98 -11.29
C GLU A 152 2.75 24.53 -11.33
N GLN A 153 2.97 23.80 -10.23
CA GLN A 153 2.64 22.38 -10.13
C GLN A 153 1.17 22.14 -9.74
N GLU A 154 0.52 23.19 -9.25
CA GLU A 154 -0.90 23.17 -8.89
C GLU A 154 -1.68 24.08 -9.82
N ASP A 155 -2.81 23.61 -10.33
CA ASP A 155 -3.79 24.41 -11.04
C ASP A 155 -5.06 24.52 -10.20
N SER A 156 -5.19 25.65 -9.49
CA SER A 156 -6.34 25.93 -8.64
C SER A 156 -7.67 26.07 -9.39
N ASN A 157 -7.66 26.13 -10.73
CA ASN A 157 -8.87 26.13 -11.55
C ASN A 157 -9.44 24.73 -11.77
N ILE A 158 -8.67 23.68 -11.48
CA ILE A 158 -9.14 22.30 -11.56
C ILE A 158 -9.77 21.93 -10.21
N ALA A 159 -11.10 21.80 -10.20
CA ALA A 159 -11.80 21.35 -9.01
C ALA A 159 -11.37 19.93 -8.62
N GLU A 160 -11.19 19.65 -7.33
CA GLU A 160 -10.86 18.30 -6.84
C GLU A 160 -11.90 17.26 -7.29
N ASP A 161 -13.21 17.57 -7.18
CA ASP A 161 -14.30 16.76 -7.72
C ASP A 161 -14.70 17.26 -9.12
N ASN A 162 -13.82 17.07 -10.09
CA ASN A 162 -14.01 17.54 -11.46
C ASN A 162 -15.04 16.69 -12.20
N PRO A 163 -16.14 17.28 -12.74
CA PRO A 163 -17.15 16.55 -13.49
C PRO A 163 -16.62 15.78 -14.71
N PHE A 164 -15.60 16.33 -15.40
CA PHE A 164 -14.95 15.65 -16.52
C PHE A 164 -14.22 14.39 -16.08
N SER A 165 -13.46 14.46 -14.95
CA SER A 165 -12.78 13.29 -14.38
C SER A 165 -13.78 12.22 -13.93
N ARG A 166 -14.90 12.62 -13.34
CA ARG A 166 -15.99 11.71 -12.96
C ARG A 166 -16.61 11.00 -14.17
N GLN A 167 -16.87 11.73 -15.23
CA GLN A 167 -17.41 11.16 -16.47
C GLN A 167 -16.40 10.19 -17.12
N THR A 168 -15.12 10.56 -17.16
CA THR A 168 -14.05 9.70 -17.68
C THR A 168 -13.90 8.41 -16.84
N ALA A 169 -13.97 8.52 -15.53
CA ALA A 169 -13.94 7.35 -14.65
C ALA A 169 -15.11 6.40 -14.90
N LEU A 170 -16.32 6.94 -15.12
CA LEU A 170 -17.51 6.15 -15.46
C LEU A 170 -17.35 5.44 -16.82
N GLU A 171 -16.82 6.12 -17.81
CA GLU A 171 -16.55 5.55 -19.13
C GLU A 171 -15.52 4.43 -19.07
N LEU A 172 -14.40 4.67 -18.36
CA LEU A 172 -13.38 3.65 -18.13
C LEU A 172 -13.95 2.41 -17.43
N ALA A 173 -14.78 2.61 -16.40
CA ALA A 173 -15.44 1.50 -15.72
C ALA A 173 -16.36 0.69 -16.64
N ARG A 174 -17.11 1.35 -17.53
CA ARG A 174 -17.99 0.70 -18.49
C ARG A 174 -17.23 -0.06 -19.57
N GLU A 175 -16.21 0.55 -20.14
CA GLU A 175 -15.36 -0.06 -21.18
C GLU A 175 -14.46 -1.18 -20.62
N GLY A 176 -14.13 -1.14 -19.33
CA GLY A 176 -13.33 -2.16 -18.66
C GLY A 176 -14.07 -3.46 -18.33
N VAL A 177 -15.42 -3.46 -18.41
CA VAL A 177 -16.22 -4.67 -18.12
C VAL A 177 -16.22 -5.62 -19.31
N VAL A 178 -15.71 -6.83 -19.10
CA VAL A 178 -15.67 -7.91 -20.12
C VAL A 178 -16.71 -8.97 -19.79
N LEU A 179 -17.65 -9.22 -20.69
CA LEU A 179 -18.64 -10.29 -20.54
C LEU A 179 -18.02 -11.64 -20.93
N LEU A 180 -17.56 -12.39 -19.92
CA LEU A 180 -16.91 -13.69 -20.13
C LEU A 180 -17.90 -14.81 -20.48
N LYS A 181 -19.16 -14.73 -20.00
CA LYS A 181 -20.16 -15.80 -20.14
C LYS A 181 -21.57 -15.23 -20.04
N ASN A 182 -22.46 -15.63 -20.95
CA ASN A 182 -23.90 -15.28 -20.93
C ASN A 182 -24.72 -16.44 -21.47
N GLU A 183 -24.65 -17.60 -20.81
CA GLU A 183 -25.43 -18.79 -21.17
C GLU A 183 -26.93 -18.54 -20.98
N GLY A 184 -27.73 -19.02 -21.93
CA GLY A 184 -29.17 -18.86 -21.90
C GLY A 184 -29.66 -17.41 -22.09
N ASN A 185 -28.79 -16.48 -22.55
CA ASN A 185 -29.11 -15.06 -22.71
C ASN A 185 -29.72 -14.44 -21.44
N LEU A 186 -29.11 -14.74 -20.27
CA LEU A 186 -29.55 -14.24 -18.98
C LEU A 186 -29.46 -12.71 -18.90
N LEU A 187 -28.45 -12.13 -19.53
CA LEU A 187 -28.28 -10.69 -19.64
C LEU A 187 -28.88 -10.15 -20.98
N PRO A 188 -29.47 -8.97 -20.95
CA PRO A 188 -29.75 -8.08 -19.80
C PRO A 188 -30.79 -8.69 -18.87
N LEU A 189 -30.62 -8.47 -17.55
CA LEU A 189 -31.51 -9.01 -16.52
C LEU A 189 -32.95 -8.57 -16.72
N LYS A 190 -33.87 -9.54 -16.82
CA LYS A 190 -35.32 -9.33 -16.95
C LYS A 190 -36.04 -9.83 -15.70
N GLY A 191 -37.18 -9.20 -15.34
CA GLY A 191 -37.99 -9.66 -14.21
C GLY A 191 -37.42 -9.32 -12.84
N LYS A 192 -37.85 -10.07 -11.80
CA LYS A 192 -37.43 -9.90 -10.41
C LYS A 192 -35.96 -10.30 -10.26
N THR A 193 -35.19 -9.50 -9.57
CA THR A 193 -33.76 -9.74 -9.32
C THR A 193 -33.50 -9.59 -7.83
N ALA A 194 -32.86 -10.59 -7.23
CA ALA A 194 -32.33 -10.52 -5.88
C ALA A 194 -30.84 -10.17 -5.93
N VAL A 195 -30.42 -9.21 -5.09
CA VAL A 195 -29.02 -8.87 -4.85
C VAL A 195 -28.74 -9.19 -3.38
N MET A 196 -27.71 -9.98 -3.15
CA MET A 196 -27.36 -10.45 -1.81
C MET A 196 -25.85 -10.46 -1.61
N GLY A 197 -25.43 -10.37 -0.37
CA GLY A 197 -24.03 -10.41 0.07
C GLY A 197 -23.51 -9.05 0.55
N PRO A 198 -22.39 -9.06 1.29
CA PRO A 198 -21.87 -7.86 1.98
C PRO A 198 -21.52 -6.73 1.01
N ASN A 199 -21.09 -7.04 -0.20
CA ASN A 199 -20.73 -6.04 -1.21
C ASN A 199 -21.92 -5.54 -2.04
N ALA A 200 -23.16 -5.92 -1.71
CA ALA A 200 -24.33 -5.43 -2.43
C ALA A 200 -24.49 -3.90 -2.28
N ASN A 201 -24.33 -3.39 -1.08
CA ASN A 201 -24.36 -1.95 -0.75
C ASN A 201 -23.00 -1.32 -0.54
N LEU A 202 -21.95 -2.12 -0.34
CA LEU A 202 -20.60 -1.66 -0.12
C LEU A 202 -19.83 -1.62 -1.43
N ILE A 203 -19.03 -0.57 -1.64
CA ILE A 203 -18.02 -0.54 -2.68
C ILE A 203 -16.69 -0.90 -2.04
N PRO A 204 -16.18 -2.12 -2.24
CA PRO A 204 -14.86 -2.45 -1.77
C PRO A 204 -13.83 -1.62 -2.54
N THR A 205 -13.06 -0.82 -1.84
CA THR A 205 -11.92 -0.09 -2.39
C THR A 205 -10.63 -0.88 -2.15
N GLY A 206 -9.66 -0.75 -3.05
CA GLY A 206 -8.34 -1.32 -2.83
C GLY A 206 -7.66 -0.67 -1.62
N GLY A 207 -6.92 -1.47 -0.86
CA GLY A 207 -6.10 -0.97 0.24
C GLY A 207 -4.69 -0.59 -0.21
N GLY A 208 -3.82 -0.29 0.75
CA GLY A 208 -2.41 0.03 0.54
C GLY A 208 -2.22 1.30 -0.29
N SER A 209 -1.19 1.32 -1.11
CA SER A 209 -0.83 2.49 -1.93
C SER A 209 -1.82 2.81 -3.06
N GLY A 210 -2.75 1.91 -3.36
CA GLY A 210 -3.83 2.13 -4.33
C GLY A 210 -5.09 2.76 -3.74
N PHE A 211 -5.13 2.99 -2.42
CA PHE A 211 -6.29 3.57 -1.76
C PHE A 211 -6.48 5.04 -2.15
N VAL A 212 -7.70 5.37 -2.57
CA VAL A 212 -8.16 6.74 -2.81
C VAL A 212 -9.50 6.90 -2.15
N THR A 213 -9.66 7.94 -1.33
CA THR A 213 -10.96 8.29 -0.74
C THR A 213 -11.88 8.81 -1.85
N PRO A 214 -12.99 8.12 -2.17
CA PRO A 214 -13.88 8.56 -3.23
C PRO A 214 -14.74 9.74 -2.77
N PHE A 215 -14.99 10.71 -3.65
CA PHE A 215 -15.98 11.77 -3.39
C PHE A 215 -17.41 11.24 -3.38
N SER A 216 -17.68 10.22 -4.18
CA SER A 216 -18.98 9.54 -4.24
C SER A 216 -18.81 8.11 -4.72
N THR A 217 -19.67 7.23 -4.25
CA THR A 217 -19.71 5.82 -4.68
C THR A 217 -21.12 5.44 -5.12
N VAL A 218 -21.20 4.51 -6.05
CA VAL A 218 -22.47 3.89 -6.49
C VAL A 218 -22.34 2.38 -6.29
N SER A 219 -23.05 1.83 -5.31
CA SER A 219 -23.04 0.39 -5.07
C SER A 219 -23.77 -0.39 -6.18
N VAL A 220 -23.51 -1.70 -6.28
CA VAL A 220 -24.24 -2.57 -7.22
C VAL A 220 -25.76 -2.50 -6.98
N ALA A 221 -26.17 -2.52 -5.70
CA ALA A 221 -27.58 -2.41 -5.31
C ALA A 221 -28.20 -1.06 -5.72
N GLN A 222 -27.47 0.04 -5.51
CA GLN A 222 -27.90 1.38 -5.91
C GLN A 222 -28.02 1.50 -7.41
N GLY A 223 -27.00 1.09 -8.17
CA GLY A 223 -27.06 1.14 -9.63
C GLY A 223 -28.19 0.29 -10.22
N LEU A 224 -28.41 -0.91 -9.69
CA LEU A 224 -29.53 -1.75 -10.11
C LEU A 224 -30.88 -1.15 -9.71
N LYS A 225 -31.01 -0.51 -8.54
CA LYS A 225 -32.22 0.18 -8.12
C LYS A 225 -32.60 1.33 -9.06
N GLU A 226 -31.61 2.09 -9.48
CA GLU A 226 -31.79 3.19 -10.44
C GLU A 226 -32.24 2.68 -11.81
N LEU A 227 -31.65 1.57 -12.29
CA LEU A 227 -31.98 0.96 -13.59
C LEU A 227 -33.31 0.21 -13.58
N LYS A 228 -33.61 -0.56 -12.55
CA LYS A 228 -34.76 -1.50 -12.49
C LYS A 228 -35.99 -0.97 -11.74
N LYS A 229 -35.87 0.07 -10.97
CA LYS A 229 -36.89 0.81 -10.20
C LYS A 229 -37.93 0.01 -9.41
N LYS A 230 -38.47 -1.12 -9.87
CA LYS A 230 -39.59 -1.84 -9.23
C LYS A 230 -39.35 -3.35 -9.00
N ASN A 231 -38.30 -3.94 -9.54
CA ASN A 231 -38.14 -5.39 -9.57
C ASN A 231 -36.86 -5.88 -8.84
N LEU A 232 -36.38 -5.11 -7.88
CA LEU A 232 -35.18 -5.43 -7.13
C LEU A 232 -35.53 -5.81 -5.70
N LEU A 233 -35.08 -7.00 -5.27
CA LEU A 233 -35.07 -7.44 -3.90
C LEU A 233 -33.62 -7.33 -3.39
N LEU A 234 -33.39 -6.49 -2.39
CA LEU A 234 -32.11 -6.37 -1.71
C LEU A 234 -32.15 -7.28 -0.48
N LEU A 235 -31.24 -8.23 -0.43
CA LEU A 235 -30.96 -9.07 0.73
C LEU A 235 -29.53 -8.75 1.15
N THR A 236 -29.36 -7.62 1.82
CA THR A 236 -28.08 -7.21 2.36
C THR A 236 -27.90 -7.80 3.74
N ASP A 237 -26.67 -8.06 4.13
CA ASP A 237 -26.35 -8.60 5.46
C ASP A 237 -26.70 -7.66 6.62
N ASP A 238 -27.18 -6.45 6.34
CA ASP A 238 -27.74 -5.53 7.34
C ASP A 238 -28.90 -6.15 8.14
N VAL A 239 -29.46 -7.26 7.66
CA VAL A 239 -30.49 -8.03 8.39
C VAL A 239 -29.87 -9.02 9.41
N ILE A 240 -28.56 -9.26 9.36
CA ILE A 240 -27.91 -10.31 10.19
C ILE A 240 -27.05 -9.73 11.30
N TYR A 241 -26.63 -8.51 11.17
CA TYR A 241 -26.07 -7.76 12.29
C TYR A 241 -27.19 -6.86 12.86
N GLU A 242 -28.15 -7.48 13.57
CA GLU A 242 -28.72 -6.74 14.69
C GLU A 242 -27.50 -6.18 15.42
N ASP A 243 -27.49 -4.88 15.71
CA ASP A 243 -26.58 -4.28 16.68
C ASP A 243 -26.80 -4.99 18.02
N ILE A 244 -26.35 -6.23 18.12
CA ILE A 244 -26.13 -6.85 19.41
C ILE A 244 -25.00 -6.00 19.97
N VAL A 245 -25.37 -5.05 20.80
CA VAL A 245 -24.44 -4.24 21.57
C VAL A 245 -23.67 -5.24 22.43
N HIS A 246 -22.52 -5.72 21.90
CA HIS A 246 -21.66 -6.63 22.61
C HIS A 246 -21.08 -5.87 23.79
N GLU A 247 -21.58 -6.19 24.97
CA GLU A 247 -21.07 -5.56 26.18
C GLU A 247 -19.83 -6.30 26.66
N PHE A 248 -18.72 -5.59 26.59
CA PHE A 248 -17.45 -6.00 27.18
C PHE A 248 -17.22 -5.23 28.48
N TYR A 249 -16.70 -5.90 29.48
CA TYR A 249 -16.37 -5.33 30.78
C TYR A 249 -14.93 -5.65 31.16
N THR A 250 -14.28 -4.75 31.88
CA THR A 250 -12.89 -4.94 32.30
C THR A 250 -12.70 -6.11 33.28
N ASP A 251 -13.80 -6.51 33.95
CA ASP A 251 -13.83 -7.61 34.90
C ASP A 251 -15.20 -8.30 34.96
N ALA A 252 -15.24 -9.45 35.63
CA ALA A 252 -16.46 -10.24 35.80
C ALA A 252 -17.52 -9.58 36.68
N ASN A 253 -17.19 -8.54 37.46
CA ASN A 253 -18.12 -7.84 38.33
C ASN A 253 -18.92 -6.76 37.60
N ARG A 254 -18.60 -6.50 36.34
CA ARG A 254 -19.31 -5.56 35.45
C ARG A 254 -19.32 -4.11 35.94
N GLN A 255 -18.29 -3.71 36.67
CA GLN A 255 -18.25 -2.36 37.21
C GLN A 255 -17.87 -1.32 36.16
N MET A 256 -17.06 -1.73 35.16
CA MET A 256 -16.55 -0.83 34.14
C MET A 256 -16.64 -1.47 32.75
N LYS A 257 -17.39 -0.82 31.85
CA LYS A 257 -17.48 -1.22 30.45
C LYS A 257 -16.16 -0.95 29.70
N GLY A 258 -15.82 -1.84 28.78
CA GLY A 258 -14.65 -1.74 27.91
C GLY A 258 -13.61 -2.81 28.17
N PHE A 259 -12.40 -2.53 27.74
CA PHE A 259 -11.26 -3.43 27.76
C PHE A 259 -10.19 -2.89 28.73
N LYS A 260 -9.61 -3.75 29.53
CA LYS A 260 -8.35 -3.44 30.22
C LYS A 260 -7.23 -3.52 29.18
N ALA A 261 -6.59 -2.41 28.86
CA ALA A 261 -5.45 -2.32 27.95
C ALA A 261 -4.15 -2.19 28.74
N GLU A 262 -3.17 -3.05 28.45
CA GLU A 262 -1.86 -3.11 29.05
C GLU A 262 -0.80 -2.91 27.96
N TYR A 263 -0.04 -1.82 28.03
CA TYR A 263 0.93 -1.40 27.03
C TYR A 263 2.35 -1.71 27.46
N PHE A 264 3.13 -2.35 26.59
CA PHE A 264 4.50 -2.79 26.84
C PHE A 264 5.46 -2.20 25.81
N LYS A 265 6.63 -1.69 26.26
CA LYS A 265 7.71 -1.22 25.38
C LYS A 265 8.59 -2.37 24.85
N ASN A 266 7.98 -3.49 24.53
CA ASN A 266 8.62 -4.66 23.94
C ASN A 266 7.60 -5.46 23.08
N LYS A 267 8.08 -6.32 22.18
CA LYS A 267 7.24 -7.11 21.27
C LYS A 267 6.63 -8.38 21.89
N THR A 268 6.95 -8.72 23.13
CA THR A 268 6.67 -10.04 23.72
C THR A 268 5.72 -10.03 24.90
N LEU A 269 5.14 -8.88 25.26
CA LEU A 269 4.29 -8.68 26.45
C LEU A 269 5.03 -9.07 27.75
N SER A 270 6.37 -8.97 27.79
CA SER A 270 7.18 -9.37 28.94
C SER A 270 7.36 -8.26 29.94
N GLY A 271 7.50 -8.64 31.22
CA GLY A 271 7.67 -7.70 32.31
C GLY A 271 6.37 -7.04 32.77
N GLN A 272 6.47 -5.90 33.41
CA GLN A 272 5.32 -5.09 33.82
C GLN A 272 4.92 -4.17 32.67
N PRO A 273 3.61 -3.96 32.45
CA PRO A 273 3.16 -2.97 31.49
C PRO A 273 3.55 -1.55 31.96
N GLU A 274 3.96 -0.71 31.02
CA GLU A 274 4.29 0.69 31.28
C GLU A 274 3.04 1.53 31.55
N VAL A 275 1.94 1.19 30.87
CA VAL A 275 0.65 1.87 31.03
C VAL A 275 -0.46 0.82 31.09
N ILE A 276 -1.36 1.02 32.03
CA ILE A 276 -2.62 0.26 32.15
C ILE A 276 -3.76 1.27 32.13
N ARG A 277 -4.72 1.07 31.24
CA ARG A 277 -5.92 1.93 31.17
C ARG A 277 -7.15 1.15 30.70
N THR A 278 -8.34 1.73 30.83
CA THR A 278 -9.57 1.21 30.25
C THR A 278 -9.84 1.88 28.94
N GLU A 279 -10.19 1.09 27.95
CA GLU A 279 -10.53 1.51 26.59
C GLU A 279 -11.92 1.01 26.21
N SER A 280 -12.69 1.85 25.55
CA SER A 280 -14.08 1.52 25.17
C SER A 280 -14.17 0.52 24.02
N SER A 281 -13.15 0.47 23.18
CA SER A 281 -13.06 -0.41 22.00
C SER A 281 -11.63 -0.82 21.73
N VAL A 282 -11.43 -1.83 20.88
CA VAL A 282 -10.14 -2.22 20.31
C VAL A 282 -10.22 -1.96 18.81
N ASP A 283 -9.97 -0.70 18.43
CA ASP A 283 -10.01 -0.24 17.05
C ASP A 283 -8.99 0.91 16.92
N TYR A 284 -7.78 0.57 16.54
CA TYR A 284 -6.65 1.50 16.51
C TYR A 284 -5.91 1.42 15.19
N ASP A 285 -5.68 2.57 14.58
CA ASP A 285 -4.74 2.77 13.51
C ASP A 285 -3.67 3.76 13.98
N TRP A 286 -2.50 3.25 14.35
CA TRP A 286 -1.37 4.09 14.77
C TRP A 286 -0.50 4.53 13.59
N GLY A 287 -0.70 3.96 12.39
CA GLY A 287 0.11 4.24 11.22
C GLY A 287 1.60 4.10 11.52
N TYR A 288 2.36 5.15 11.26
CA TYR A 288 3.79 5.23 11.62
C TYR A 288 4.03 5.91 12.99
N GLY A 289 2.99 6.11 13.78
CA GLY A 289 3.05 6.79 15.08
C GLY A 289 3.25 5.84 16.24
N ALA A 290 3.47 6.42 17.42
CA ALA A 290 3.50 5.68 18.67
C ALA A 290 2.06 5.48 19.22
N PRO A 291 1.78 4.38 19.95
CA PRO A 291 0.47 4.14 20.54
C PRO A 291 0.11 5.14 21.63
N LEU A 292 1.10 5.72 22.29
CA LEU A 292 0.96 6.69 23.38
C LEU A 292 2.18 7.60 23.41
N ASP A 293 2.03 8.78 24.01
CA ASP A 293 3.15 9.68 24.29
C ASP A 293 4.25 8.98 25.10
N GLY A 294 5.49 9.09 24.64
CA GLY A 294 6.64 8.47 25.27
C GLY A 294 6.81 6.96 24.98
N PHE A 295 5.99 6.41 24.08
CA PHE A 295 6.21 5.08 23.53
C PHE A 295 7.03 5.12 22.24
N PRO A 296 7.74 4.04 21.90
CA PRO A 296 8.39 3.92 20.62
C PRO A 296 7.35 3.78 19.50
N THR A 297 7.70 4.23 18.30
CA THR A 297 6.86 4.07 17.09
C THR A 297 6.85 2.64 16.54
N ASP A 298 7.75 1.79 17.04
CA ASP A 298 7.88 0.37 16.71
C ASP A 298 8.42 -0.39 17.91
N GLY A 299 8.25 -1.71 17.93
CA GLY A 299 8.79 -2.56 18.99
C GLY A 299 7.99 -2.56 20.30
N PHE A 300 6.74 -2.16 20.27
CA PHE A 300 5.80 -2.24 21.39
C PHE A 300 4.80 -3.41 21.22
N SER A 301 4.06 -3.71 22.27
CA SER A 301 2.91 -4.63 22.20
C SER A 301 1.82 -4.21 23.16
N VAL A 302 0.58 -4.59 22.88
CA VAL A 302 -0.57 -4.27 23.72
C VAL A 302 -1.37 -5.55 23.97
N ARG A 303 -1.83 -5.72 25.22
CA ARG A 303 -2.76 -6.77 25.61
C ARG A 303 -4.08 -6.14 26.05
N TRP A 304 -5.15 -6.48 25.35
CA TRP A 304 -6.50 -6.13 25.75
C TRP A 304 -7.17 -7.36 26.40
N THR A 305 -7.77 -7.13 27.54
CA THR A 305 -8.51 -8.17 28.27
C THR A 305 -9.89 -7.64 28.62
N ALA A 306 -10.92 -8.45 28.35
CA ALA A 306 -12.29 -8.14 28.75
C ALA A 306 -13.09 -9.40 29.05
N CYS A 307 -14.15 -9.23 29.83
CA CYS A 307 -15.19 -10.23 30.04
C CYS A 307 -16.34 -9.93 29.09
N TYR A 308 -16.63 -10.85 28.19
CA TYR A 308 -17.79 -10.78 27.31
C TYR A 308 -19.02 -11.36 28.03
N MET A 309 -20.14 -10.65 27.92
CA MET A 309 -21.41 -11.08 28.53
C MET A 309 -22.45 -11.29 27.42
N PRO A 310 -22.68 -12.54 27.01
CA PRO A 310 -23.72 -12.85 26.04
C PRO A 310 -25.10 -12.50 26.61
N GLN A 311 -25.91 -11.85 25.79
CA GLN A 311 -27.32 -11.54 26.18
C GLN A 311 -28.27 -12.72 25.92
N THR A 312 -27.87 -13.62 25.01
CA THR A 312 -28.61 -14.81 24.62
C THR A 312 -27.68 -15.98 24.44
N ASP A 313 -28.21 -17.19 24.61
CA ASP A 313 -27.48 -18.41 24.23
C ASP A 313 -27.33 -18.49 22.72
N GLY A 314 -26.13 -18.87 22.25
CA GLY A 314 -25.86 -18.98 20.84
C GLY A 314 -24.37 -19.14 20.49
N GLN A 315 -24.07 -19.05 19.21
CA GLN A 315 -22.70 -19.04 18.71
C GLN A 315 -22.23 -17.59 18.59
N LEU A 316 -21.06 -17.32 19.16
CA LEU A 316 -20.37 -16.05 18.99
C LEU A 316 -19.32 -16.20 17.89
N LYS A 317 -19.38 -15.34 16.88
CA LYS A 317 -18.34 -15.22 15.85
C LYS A 317 -17.52 -13.98 16.12
N LEU A 318 -16.25 -14.17 16.41
CA LEU A 318 -15.31 -13.06 16.61
C LEU A 318 -14.50 -12.83 15.34
N HIS A 319 -14.42 -11.59 14.92
CA HIS A 319 -13.52 -11.14 13.86
C HIS A 319 -12.42 -10.34 14.50
N ILE A 320 -11.17 -10.68 14.18
CA ILE A 320 -9.99 -9.95 14.61
C ILE A 320 -9.10 -9.72 13.41
N GLY A 321 -8.53 -8.55 13.32
CA GLY A 321 -7.61 -8.17 12.25
C GLY A 321 -6.54 -7.24 12.80
N GLY A 322 -5.39 -7.21 12.15
CA GLY A 322 -4.29 -6.33 12.48
C GLY A 322 -3.24 -6.38 11.37
N ASP A 323 -2.48 -5.32 11.24
CA ASP A 323 -1.39 -5.23 10.25
C ASP A 323 -0.16 -6.00 10.75
N ASP A 324 0.13 -5.93 12.05
CA ASP A 324 1.15 -6.76 12.70
C ASP A 324 0.56 -8.08 13.25
N GLY A 325 1.38 -8.84 13.97
CA GLY A 325 0.95 -10.09 14.57
C GLY A 325 -0.05 -9.91 15.72
N TYR A 326 -1.10 -10.70 15.75
CA TYR A 326 -2.05 -10.75 16.85
C TYR A 326 -2.30 -12.20 17.32
N ARG A 327 -2.81 -12.35 18.54
CA ARG A 327 -3.25 -13.62 19.11
C ARG A 327 -4.53 -13.40 19.89
N LEU A 328 -5.49 -14.29 19.69
CA LEU A 328 -6.75 -14.29 20.42
C LEU A 328 -6.77 -15.43 21.45
N PHE A 329 -7.20 -15.12 22.65
CA PHE A 329 -7.44 -16.10 23.70
C PHE A 329 -8.89 -16.00 24.17
N VAL A 330 -9.55 -17.13 24.34
CA VAL A 330 -10.87 -17.20 24.94
C VAL A 330 -10.79 -18.18 26.11
N ASN A 331 -11.10 -17.72 27.31
CA ASN A 331 -10.94 -18.49 28.55
C ASN A 331 -9.55 -19.12 28.66
N ASP A 332 -8.50 -18.31 28.47
CA ASP A 332 -7.07 -18.65 28.47
C ASP A 332 -6.64 -19.66 27.41
N LYS A 333 -7.52 -20.05 26.52
CA LYS A 333 -7.21 -20.94 25.41
C LYS A 333 -6.93 -20.11 24.15
N HIS A 334 -5.78 -20.33 23.53
CA HIS A 334 -5.43 -19.76 22.23
C HIS A 334 -6.36 -20.35 21.14
N ILE A 335 -6.99 -19.44 20.37
CA ILE A 335 -7.95 -19.81 19.32
C ILE A 335 -7.31 -19.65 17.95
#